data_854b1f13bd358a3de8a23b629e5b661e
#
_entry.id   854b1f13bd358a3de8a23b629e5b661e
#
_cell.length_a   1.000
_cell.length_b   1.000
_cell.length_c   1.000
_cell.angle_alpha   90.00
_cell.angle_beta   90.00
_cell.angle_gamma   90.00
#
_symmetry.space_group_name_H-M   'P 1'
#
loop_
_entity.id
_entity.type
_entity.pdbx_description
1 polymer ?
#
loop_
_entity_poly.entity_id
_entity_poly.type
_entity_poly.pdbx_seq_one_letter_code
_entity_poly.pdbx_strand_id
1 'polypeptide(L)'
;MSLAETLRARIVAEGPLRLDVWMAACNAAYYGGEDPLGRDFTTAPEISQMFGEMIGGWIGDLWLRAEKPPLHIAELGPGHGSLMADALRLLGR
;
A
#
# COMPACT_ATOMS: atom_id res chain seq x y z
N MET A 1 -19.99 13.67 -15.10
CA MET A 1 -18.85 14.57 -15.29
C MET A 1 -17.58 13.81 -14.96
N SER A 2 -16.57 13.85 -15.83
CA SER A 2 -15.31 13.18 -15.59
C SER A 2 -14.50 13.88 -14.49
N LEU A 3 -13.53 13.16 -13.91
CA LEU A 3 -12.62 13.76 -12.94
C LEU A 3 -11.89 14.98 -13.52
N ALA A 4 -11.43 14.87 -14.77
CA ALA A 4 -10.73 15.97 -15.44
C ALA A 4 -11.61 17.20 -15.58
N GLU A 5 -12.87 17.01 -15.95
CA GLU A 5 -13.83 18.11 -16.08
C GLU A 5 -14.12 18.75 -14.71
N THR A 6 -14.28 17.93 -13.68
CA THR A 6 -14.53 18.41 -12.32
C THR A 6 -13.37 19.24 -11.80
N LEU A 7 -12.13 18.74 -11.96
CA LEU A 7 -10.94 19.44 -11.52
C LEU A 7 -10.72 20.74 -12.31
N ARG A 8 -10.96 20.70 -13.62
CA ARG A 8 -10.82 21.89 -14.48
C ARG A 8 -11.83 22.97 -14.06
N ALA A 9 -13.08 22.59 -13.83
CA ALA A 9 -14.12 23.52 -13.40
C ALA A 9 -13.75 24.16 -12.05
N ARG A 10 -13.20 23.38 -11.12
CA ARG A 10 -12.77 23.87 -9.83
C ARG A 10 -11.63 24.87 -9.95
N ILE A 11 -10.64 24.58 -10.80
CA ILE A 11 -9.52 25.49 -11.04
C ILE A 11 -10.00 26.80 -11.65
N VAL A 12 -10.94 26.74 -12.59
CA VAL A 12 -11.50 27.96 -13.20
C VAL A 12 -12.24 28.80 -12.16
N ALA A 13 -12.99 28.16 -11.25
CA ALA A 13 -13.79 28.85 -10.25
C ALA A 13 -12.97 29.36 -9.06
N GLU A 14 -12.00 28.60 -8.58
CA GLU A 14 -11.31 28.85 -7.31
C GLU A 14 -9.81 29.19 -7.47
N GLY A 15 -9.26 29.05 -8.67
CA GLY A 15 -7.84 29.24 -8.92
C GLY A 15 -7.03 27.93 -8.82
N PRO A 16 -5.69 28.01 -8.83
CA PRO A 16 -4.84 26.82 -8.81
C PRO A 16 -5.10 25.95 -7.59
N LEU A 17 -5.05 24.62 -7.79
CA LEU A 17 -5.16 23.64 -6.72
C LEU A 17 -3.79 23.36 -6.09
N ARG A 18 -3.78 23.19 -4.78
CA ARG A 18 -2.60 22.64 -4.10
C ARG A 18 -2.36 21.22 -4.58
N LEU A 19 -1.10 20.84 -4.62
CA LEU A 19 -0.71 19.49 -5.09
C LEU A 19 -1.35 18.38 -4.25
N ASP A 20 -1.39 18.53 -2.93
CA ASP A 20 -1.98 17.53 -2.04
C ASP A 20 -3.47 17.33 -2.31
N VAL A 21 -4.20 18.41 -2.58
CA VAL A 21 -5.63 18.34 -2.91
C VAL A 21 -5.85 17.64 -4.24
N TRP A 22 -5.02 17.96 -5.24
CA TRP A 22 -5.07 17.31 -6.55
C TRP A 22 -4.77 15.83 -6.47
N MET A 23 -3.71 15.47 -5.74
CA MET A 23 -3.34 14.06 -5.52
C MET A 23 -4.43 13.29 -4.79
N ALA A 24 -5.04 13.88 -3.77
CA ALA A 24 -6.13 13.23 -3.03
C ALA A 24 -7.32 12.92 -3.94
N ALA A 25 -7.69 13.86 -4.82
CA ALA A 25 -8.79 13.66 -5.77
C ALA A 25 -8.46 12.54 -6.77
N CYS A 26 -7.24 12.54 -7.29
CA CYS A 26 -6.80 11.51 -8.24
C CYS A 26 -6.75 10.12 -7.59
N ASN A 27 -6.21 10.02 -6.37
CA ASN A 27 -6.12 8.77 -5.64
C ASN A 27 -7.51 8.23 -5.29
N ALA A 28 -8.42 9.09 -4.85
CA ALA A 28 -9.79 8.68 -4.54
C ALA A 28 -10.49 8.10 -5.76
N ALA A 29 -10.32 8.72 -6.94
CA ALA A 29 -10.91 8.22 -8.17
C ALA A 29 -10.26 6.92 -8.64
N TYR A 30 -8.94 6.78 -8.49
CA TYR A 30 -8.19 5.61 -8.97
C TYR A 30 -8.44 4.39 -8.08
N TYR A 31 -8.31 4.54 -6.75
CA TYR A 31 -8.45 3.44 -5.79
C TYR A 31 -9.87 3.22 -5.31
N GLY A 32 -10.80 4.13 -5.62
CA GLY A 32 -12.22 3.97 -5.30
C GLY A 32 -12.97 3.03 -6.23
N GLY A 33 -12.34 2.64 -7.34
CA GLY A 33 -12.91 1.71 -8.31
C GLY A 33 -12.37 0.30 -8.14
N GLU A 34 -12.11 -0.37 -9.27
CA GLU A 34 -11.52 -1.70 -9.27
C GLU A 34 -10.09 -1.68 -8.73
N ASP A 35 -9.69 -2.80 -8.10
CA ASP A 35 -8.33 -2.98 -7.59
C ASP A 35 -7.32 -2.89 -8.74
N PRO A 36 -6.36 -1.94 -8.71
CA PRO A 36 -5.36 -1.80 -9.76
C PRO A 36 -4.24 -2.84 -9.71
N LEU A 37 -4.07 -3.54 -8.56
CA LEU A 37 -3.02 -4.54 -8.40
C LEU A 37 -3.28 -5.72 -9.33
N GLY A 38 -2.28 -6.09 -10.14
CA GLY A 38 -2.38 -7.17 -11.11
C GLY A 38 -3.02 -6.76 -12.43
N ARG A 39 -3.76 -5.62 -12.47
CA ARG A 39 -4.35 -5.09 -13.67
C ARG A 39 -3.51 -3.97 -14.28
N ASP A 40 -3.26 -2.91 -13.52
CA ASP A 40 -2.52 -1.74 -13.99
C ASP A 40 -1.04 -1.81 -13.64
N PHE A 41 -0.72 -2.42 -12.49
CA PHE A 41 0.65 -2.59 -12.03
C PHE A 41 0.73 -3.76 -11.06
N THR A 42 1.96 -4.19 -10.78
CA THR A 42 2.22 -5.20 -9.75
C THR A 42 3.36 -4.70 -8.85
N THR A 43 3.37 -5.16 -7.60
CA THR A 43 4.38 -4.79 -6.61
C THR A 43 5.21 -6.01 -6.24
N ALA A 44 6.38 -5.77 -5.62
CA ALA A 44 7.30 -6.85 -5.24
C ALA A 44 6.65 -8.00 -4.46
N PRO A 45 5.77 -7.76 -3.46
CA PRO A 45 5.11 -8.85 -2.75
C PRO A 45 4.24 -9.74 -3.64
N GLU A 46 3.68 -9.19 -4.74
CA GLU A 46 2.85 -9.95 -5.67
C GLU A 46 3.68 -10.75 -6.67
N ILE A 47 4.94 -10.38 -6.90
CA ILE A 47 5.82 -11.08 -7.83
C ILE A 47 6.38 -12.35 -7.21
N SER A 48 6.80 -12.31 -5.94
CA SER A 48 7.48 -13.44 -5.30
C SER A 48 7.22 -13.46 -3.79
N GLN A 49 6.93 -14.65 -3.28
CA GLN A 49 6.80 -14.86 -1.84
C GLN A 49 8.12 -14.60 -1.10
N MET A 50 9.24 -14.67 -1.78
CA MET A 50 10.55 -14.43 -1.20
C MET A 50 10.67 -13.03 -0.59
N PHE A 51 10.05 -12.02 -1.23
CA PHE A 51 10.08 -10.65 -0.71
C PHE A 51 9.46 -10.57 0.70
N GLY A 52 8.26 -11.12 0.87
CA GLY A 52 7.59 -11.14 2.18
C GLY A 52 8.33 -12.00 3.20
N GLU A 53 8.89 -13.12 2.77
CA GLU A 53 9.68 -13.99 3.65
C GLU A 53 10.94 -13.28 4.14
N MET A 54 11.62 -12.52 3.30
CA MET A 54 12.80 -11.74 3.70
C MET A 54 12.45 -10.66 4.72
N ILE A 55 11.32 -9.96 4.51
CA ILE A 55 10.82 -8.99 5.48
C ILE A 55 10.49 -9.67 6.81
N GLY A 56 9.82 -10.82 6.76
CA GLY A 56 9.51 -11.63 7.93
C GLY A 56 10.77 -12.06 8.69
N GLY A 57 11.79 -12.49 7.95
CA GLY A 57 13.08 -12.86 8.53
C GLY A 57 13.76 -11.71 9.25
N TRP A 58 13.71 -10.52 8.66
CA TRP A 58 14.25 -9.31 9.29
C TRP A 58 13.50 -8.96 10.58
N ILE A 59 12.17 -9.01 10.56
CA ILE A 59 11.35 -8.79 11.74
C ILE A 59 11.69 -9.82 12.82
N GLY A 60 11.81 -11.09 12.44
CA GLY A 60 12.14 -12.16 13.37
C GLY A 60 13.51 -11.98 14.03
N ASP A 61 14.51 -11.53 13.26
CA ASP A 61 15.84 -11.25 13.77
C ASP A 61 15.79 -10.12 14.81
N LEU A 62 15.09 -9.03 14.51
CA LEU A 62 14.91 -7.94 15.45
C LEU A 62 14.19 -8.37 16.73
N TRP A 63 13.17 -9.21 16.58
CA TRP A 63 12.40 -9.72 17.71
C TRP A 63 13.26 -10.60 18.63
N LEU A 64 14.08 -11.47 18.05
CA LEU A 64 15.02 -12.31 18.82
C LEU A 64 16.04 -11.46 19.55
N ARG A 65 16.59 -10.44 18.91
CA ARG A 65 17.55 -9.52 19.53
C ARG A 65 16.93 -8.72 20.66
N ALA A 66 15.64 -8.46 20.59
CA ALA A 66 14.90 -7.74 21.64
C ALA A 66 14.41 -8.66 22.75
N GLU A 67 14.85 -9.93 22.79
CA GLU A 67 14.49 -10.91 23.80
C GLU A 67 13.02 -11.33 23.73
N LYS A 68 12.48 -11.41 22.54
CA LYS A 68 11.13 -11.95 22.25
C LYS A 68 10.00 -11.23 22.98
N PRO A 69 9.90 -9.89 22.94
CA PRO A 69 8.78 -9.19 23.56
C PRO A 69 7.46 -9.49 22.84
N PRO A 70 6.32 -9.26 23.51
CA PRO A 70 5.03 -9.27 22.77
C PRO A 70 5.08 -8.28 21.63
N LEU A 71 4.69 -8.72 20.41
CA LEU A 71 4.84 -7.94 19.19
C LEU A 71 3.53 -7.91 18.41
N HIS A 72 3.14 -6.72 18.00
CA HIS A 72 2.06 -6.52 17.04
C HIS A 72 2.65 -5.99 15.74
N ILE A 73 2.29 -6.62 14.64
CA ILE A 73 2.73 -6.21 13.31
C ILE A 73 1.54 -5.66 12.55
N ALA A 74 1.69 -4.45 12.03
CA ALA A 74 0.64 -3.80 11.25
C ALA A 74 1.20 -3.36 9.90
N GLU A 75 0.39 -3.53 8.86
CA GLU A 75 0.74 -3.11 7.51
C GLU A 75 -0.31 -2.13 7.01
N LEU A 76 0.13 -0.92 6.63
CA LEU A 76 -0.76 0.08 6.02
C LEU A 76 -0.87 -0.20 4.53
N GLY A 77 -2.11 -0.20 4.01
CA GLY A 77 -2.37 -0.44 2.59
C GLY A 77 -1.95 -1.84 2.12
N PRO A 78 -2.46 -2.92 2.73
CA PRO A 78 -1.97 -4.27 2.48
C PRO A 78 -2.28 -4.83 1.08
N GLY A 79 -3.15 -4.19 0.30
CA GLY A 79 -3.56 -4.72 -0.99
C GLY A 79 -4.19 -6.11 -0.83
N HIS A 80 -3.62 -7.11 -1.51
CA HIS A 80 -4.10 -8.51 -1.41
C HIS A 80 -3.64 -9.23 -0.15
N GLY A 81 -2.78 -8.60 0.65
CA GLY A 81 -2.26 -9.21 1.88
C GLY A 81 -1.08 -10.16 1.67
N SER A 82 -0.50 -10.20 0.49
CA SER A 82 0.56 -11.14 0.14
C SER A 82 1.81 -11.00 1.01
N LEU A 83 2.25 -9.75 1.25
CA LEU A 83 3.45 -9.51 2.06
C LEU A 83 3.27 -10.03 3.48
N MET A 84 2.15 -9.69 4.13
CA MET A 84 1.88 -10.14 5.50
C MET A 84 1.73 -11.65 5.57
N ALA A 85 1.06 -12.27 4.60
CA ALA A 85 0.88 -13.72 4.56
C ALA A 85 2.23 -14.44 4.48
N ASP A 86 3.12 -13.95 3.61
CA ASP A 86 4.44 -14.56 3.43
C ASP A 86 5.34 -14.34 4.66
N ALA A 87 5.31 -13.13 5.24
CA ALA A 87 6.06 -12.81 6.44
C ALA A 87 5.61 -13.67 7.63
N LEU A 88 4.31 -13.82 7.83
CA LEU A 88 3.75 -14.62 8.93
C LEU A 88 4.04 -16.11 8.75
N ARG A 89 4.08 -16.60 7.51
CA ARG A 89 4.44 -17.99 7.25
C ARG A 89 5.86 -18.27 7.72
N LEU A 90 6.79 -17.38 7.45
CA LEU A 90 8.16 -17.52 7.91
C LEU A 90 8.26 -17.40 9.43
N LEU A 91 7.60 -16.40 10.02
CA LEU A 91 7.64 -16.14 11.46
C LEU A 91 7.00 -17.27 12.29
N GLY A 92 6.10 -18.04 11.69
CA GLY A 92 5.47 -19.19 12.34
C GLY A 92 6.29 -20.47 12.37
N ARG A 93 7.48 -20.48 11.79
CA ARG A 93 8.36 -21.66 11.74
C ARG A 93 9.24 -21.84 12.97
#